data_c4ecb4ffa60b2b35932c5332756695e5
#
_entry.id   c4ecb4ffa60b2b35932c5332756695e5
#
_cell.length_a   1.000
_cell.length_b   1.000
_cell.length_c   1.000
_cell.angle_alpha   90.00
_cell.angle_beta   90.00
_cell.angle_gamma   90.00
#
_symmetry.space_group_name_H-M   'P 1'
#
loop_
_entity.id
_entity.type
_entity.pdbx_description
1 polymer ?
#
loop_
_entity_poly.entity_id
_entity_poly.type
_entity_poly.pdbx_seq_one_letter_code
_entity_poly.pdbx_strand_id
1 'polypeptide(L)'
;MPMPCPRIRVNAPGEVLNIRPSPSTAMPVIGTLPHGALADVVSMVRGESIGGVDLWYEIRSSAGNGFVFSSFAVCTSDEPPADTGYYVPFACGARMRVTQSPGGGTSHTGRAMYAYDFGAALETPIHAMRGGTVTYVFTDTGPGDPCYDGGGSSCGPLANLVIVQHADGTTAAYKHINSSTVSVGQAVRQGDVLARSGSTGYSTGPHLHAEVRAGCPTTVYCDTIPFSFSDVGSPSADTTVTSGTCP
;
A
#
# COMPACT_ATOMS: atom_id res chain seq x y z
N MET A 1 11.83 -6.49 -31.67
CA MET A 1 12.03 -5.09 -31.26
C MET A 1 11.31 -4.91 -29.94
N PRO A 2 11.90 -4.27 -28.90
CA PRO A 2 11.17 -3.97 -27.70
C PRO A 2 9.97 -3.09 -28.06
N MET A 3 8.85 -3.26 -27.32
CA MET A 3 7.67 -2.39 -27.51
C MET A 3 8.08 -0.94 -27.26
N PRO A 4 7.63 0.02 -28.08
CA PRO A 4 7.99 1.42 -27.91
C PRO A 4 7.49 2.04 -26.60
N CYS A 5 6.57 1.36 -25.91
CA CYS A 5 6.04 1.74 -24.60
C CYS A 5 5.76 0.47 -23.79
N PRO A 6 6.71 -0.02 -22.98
CA PRO A 6 6.51 -1.26 -22.21
C PRO A 6 5.52 -1.06 -21.07
N ARG A 7 5.40 0.15 -20.54
CA ARG A 7 4.58 0.49 -19.39
C ARG A 7 4.10 1.92 -19.45
N ILE A 8 3.00 2.21 -18.79
CA ILE A 8 2.50 3.57 -18.58
C ILE A 8 2.48 3.92 -17.10
N ARG A 9 2.70 5.21 -16.82
CA ARG A 9 2.35 5.86 -15.54
C ARG A 9 1.16 6.76 -15.78
N VAL A 10 0.13 6.64 -14.95
CA VAL A 10 -1.08 7.50 -15.02
C VAL A 10 -0.73 8.94 -14.67
N ASN A 11 -1.12 9.88 -15.53
CA ASN A 11 -0.97 11.32 -15.33
C ASN A 11 -2.35 11.99 -15.35
N ALA A 12 -3.11 11.83 -14.27
CA ALA A 12 -4.45 12.36 -14.07
C ALA A 12 -4.56 12.99 -12.67
N PRO A 13 -3.90 14.14 -12.39
CA PRO A 13 -3.89 14.74 -11.06
C PRO A 13 -5.32 15.07 -10.59
N GLY A 14 -5.69 14.54 -9.40
CA GLY A 14 -7.01 14.72 -8.81
C GLY A 14 -8.13 13.87 -9.41
N GLU A 15 -7.81 13.03 -10.40
CA GLU A 15 -8.77 12.17 -11.11
C GLU A 15 -8.24 10.73 -11.22
N VAL A 16 -9.04 9.85 -11.80
CA VAL A 16 -8.67 8.45 -12.09
C VAL A 16 -8.71 8.19 -13.61
N LEU A 17 -7.84 7.30 -14.07
CA LEU A 17 -7.88 6.82 -15.44
C LEU A 17 -8.78 5.56 -15.52
N ASN A 18 -9.85 5.64 -16.30
CA ASN A 18 -10.82 4.56 -16.46
C ASN A 18 -10.26 3.42 -17.32
N ILE A 19 -10.43 2.17 -16.85
CA ILE A 19 -10.19 0.96 -17.64
C ILE A 19 -11.52 0.52 -18.27
N ARG A 20 -11.49 0.19 -19.56
CA ARG A 20 -12.68 -0.22 -20.33
C ARG A 20 -12.44 -1.52 -21.08
N PRO A 21 -13.49 -2.30 -21.39
CA PRO A 21 -13.31 -3.59 -22.08
C PRO A 21 -12.96 -3.44 -23.57
N SER A 22 -13.14 -2.27 -24.15
CA SER A 22 -12.71 -1.90 -25.50
C SER A 22 -12.23 -0.45 -25.56
N PRO A 23 -11.48 -0.01 -26.61
CA PRO A 23 -10.95 1.35 -26.71
C PRO A 23 -12.03 2.37 -27.10
N SER A 24 -13.05 2.52 -26.25
CA SER A 24 -14.20 3.40 -26.47
C SER A 24 -14.85 3.82 -25.14
N THR A 25 -15.31 5.07 -25.09
CA THR A 25 -16.08 5.62 -23.96
C THR A 25 -17.53 5.13 -23.91
N ALA A 26 -18.04 4.57 -25.00
CA ALA A 26 -19.38 3.99 -25.07
C ALA A 26 -19.52 2.72 -24.19
N MET A 27 -18.39 2.08 -23.80
CA MET A 27 -18.39 0.91 -22.94
C MET A 27 -18.32 1.28 -21.47
N PRO A 28 -18.89 0.45 -20.56
CA PRO A 28 -18.81 0.72 -19.13
C PRO A 28 -17.38 0.71 -18.61
N VAL A 29 -17.13 1.45 -17.52
CA VAL A 29 -15.87 1.37 -16.78
C VAL A 29 -15.84 0.04 -16.02
N ILE A 30 -14.75 -0.73 -16.19
CA ILE A 30 -14.54 -2.03 -15.53
C ILE A 30 -13.46 -1.98 -14.45
N GLY A 31 -12.76 -0.86 -14.31
CA GLY A 31 -11.74 -0.60 -13.31
C GLY A 31 -11.21 0.82 -13.44
N THR A 32 -10.43 1.27 -12.47
CA THR A 32 -9.82 2.59 -12.46
C THR A 32 -8.37 2.55 -11.98
N LEU A 33 -7.54 3.42 -12.54
CA LEU A 33 -6.15 3.63 -12.12
C LEU A 33 -6.01 5.08 -11.61
N PRO A 34 -5.57 5.31 -10.37
CA PRO A 34 -5.34 6.65 -9.86
C PRO A 34 -4.07 7.27 -10.47
N HIS A 35 -3.92 8.58 -10.25
CA HIS A 35 -2.70 9.30 -10.63
C HIS A 35 -1.45 8.61 -10.05
N GLY A 36 -0.41 8.48 -10.86
CA GLY A 36 0.85 7.83 -10.48
C GLY A 36 0.88 6.32 -10.59
N ALA A 37 -0.27 5.65 -10.77
CA ALA A 37 -0.33 4.19 -10.94
C ALA A 37 0.46 3.73 -12.17
N LEU A 38 1.06 2.53 -12.08
CA LEU A 38 1.76 1.87 -13.18
C LEU A 38 0.88 0.76 -13.77
N ALA A 39 0.96 0.58 -15.08
CA ALA A 39 0.36 -0.55 -15.78
C ALA A 39 1.26 -1.02 -16.93
N ASP A 40 1.34 -2.35 -17.12
CA ASP A 40 2.06 -2.91 -18.25
C ASP A 40 1.26 -2.71 -19.53
N VAL A 41 1.91 -2.27 -20.60
CA VAL A 41 1.30 -2.13 -21.92
C VAL A 41 1.41 -3.45 -22.68
N VAL A 42 0.27 -4.01 -23.06
CA VAL A 42 0.16 -5.20 -23.89
C VAL A 42 0.25 -4.83 -25.35
N SER A 43 -0.50 -3.79 -25.75
CA SER A 43 -0.52 -3.26 -27.10
C SER A 43 -0.94 -1.80 -27.13
N MET A 44 -0.63 -1.14 -28.25
CA MET A 44 -1.13 0.20 -28.58
C MET A 44 -2.12 0.07 -29.75
N VAL A 45 -3.34 0.57 -29.55
CA VAL A 45 -4.42 0.43 -30.51
C VAL A 45 -5.05 1.77 -30.84
N ARG A 46 -5.66 1.85 -32.01
CA ARG A 46 -6.53 2.97 -32.35
C ARG A 46 -7.96 2.65 -31.94
N GLY A 47 -8.60 3.60 -31.30
CA GLY A 47 -9.96 3.48 -30.83
C GLY A 47 -10.77 4.75 -31.07
N GLU A 48 -11.75 5.01 -30.20
CA GLU A 48 -12.52 6.23 -30.23
C GLU A 48 -11.62 7.47 -30.14
N SER A 49 -11.85 8.43 -31.02
CA SER A 49 -11.12 9.70 -31.01
C SER A 49 -11.75 10.66 -30.00
N ILE A 50 -10.98 11.07 -29.01
CA ILE A 50 -11.38 12.03 -27.97
C ILE A 50 -10.46 13.24 -28.08
N GLY A 51 -11.03 14.39 -28.41
CA GLY A 51 -10.24 15.62 -28.56
C GLY A 51 -9.18 15.55 -29.67
N GLY A 52 -9.37 14.72 -30.69
CA GLY A 52 -8.42 14.50 -31.79
C GLY A 52 -7.36 13.45 -31.55
N VAL A 53 -7.33 12.82 -30.40
CA VAL A 53 -6.45 11.69 -30.04
C VAL A 53 -7.25 10.40 -30.15
N ASP A 54 -6.74 9.42 -30.89
CA ASP A 54 -7.37 8.10 -31.09
C ASP A 54 -6.52 6.92 -30.54
N LEU A 55 -5.39 7.24 -29.88
CA LEU A 55 -4.50 6.26 -29.29
C LEU A 55 -5.02 5.77 -27.94
N TRP A 56 -5.06 4.47 -27.78
CA TRP A 56 -5.40 3.77 -26.53
C TRP A 56 -4.31 2.73 -26.22
N TYR A 57 -4.09 2.48 -24.94
CA TYR A 57 -3.23 1.40 -24.46
C TYR A 57 -4.10 0.24 -23.97
N GLU A 58 -3.86 -0.95 -24.50
CA GLU A 58 -4.29 -2.18 -23.86
C GLU A 58 -3.31 -2.47 -22.71
N ILE A 59 -3.82 -2.64 -21.50
CA ILE A 59 -3.00 -2.75 -20.31
C ILE A 59 -3.31 -3.99 -19.48
N ARG A 60 -2.31 -4.39 -18.67
CA ARG A 60 -2.46 -5.26 -17.49
C ARG A 60 -2.08 -4.48 -16.25
N SER A 61 -2.93 -4.56 -15.22
CA SER A 61 -2.70 -3.90 -13.93
C SER A 61 -3.34 -4.69 -12.79
N SER A 62 -3.00 -4.33 -11.56
CA SER A 62 -3.66 -4.87 -10.35
C SER A 62 -5.14 -4.48 -10.25
N ALA A 63 -5.55 -3.39 -10.91
CA ALA A 63 -6.95 -2.94 -10.96
C ALA A 63 -7.77 -3.59 -12.10
N GLY A 64 -7.16 -4.49 -12.86
CA GLY A 64 -7.78 -5.21 -13.99
C GLY A 64 -7.06 -4.99 -15.31
N ASN A 65 -7.51 -5.73 -16.33
CA ASN A 65 -7.00 -5.66 -17.69
C ASN A 65 -8.04 -4.98 -18.59
N GLY A 66 -7.57 -4.24 -19.59
CA GLY A 66 -8.46 -3.56 -20.54
C GLY A 66 -7.78 -2.41 -21.24
N PHE A 67 -8.56 -1.44 -21.69
CA PHE A 67 -8.09 -0.32 -22.48
C PHE A 67 -8.18 0.97 -21.69
N VAL A 68 -7.14 1.79 -21.79
CA VAL A 68 -7.08 3.13 -21.19
C VAL A 68 -6.73 4.16 -22.26
N PHE A 69 -7.28 5.36 -22.11
CA PHE A 69 -7.04 6.45 -23.07
C PHE A 69 -5.65 7.07 -22.85
N SER A 70 -4.88 7.21 -23.91
CA SER A 70 -3.46 7.56 -23.83
C SER A 70 -3.17 8.97 -23.32
N SER A 71 -4.11 9.92 -23.45
CA SER A 71 -3.89 11.31 -23.03
C SER A 71 -3.68 11.47 -21.51
N PHE A 72 -4.10 10.49 -20.72
CA PHE A 72 -3.93 10.47 -19.27
C PHE A 72 -2.84 9.48 -18.82
N ALA A 73 -1.93 9.12 -19.72
CA ALA A 73 -0.86 8.15 -19.44
C ALA A 73 0.46 8.58 -20.08
N VAL A 74 1.54 8.49 -19.32
CA VAL A 74 2.90 8.75 -19.81
C VAL A 74 3.62 7.43 -19.95
N CYS A 75 4.25 7.21 -21.11
CA CYS A 75 5.10 6.03 -21.33
C CYS A 75 6.31 6.06 -20.39
N THR A 76 6.58 4.95 -19.73
CA THR A 76 7.72 4.82 -18.82
C THR A 76 8.38 3.45 -18.95
N SER A 77 9.68 3.40 -18.68
CA SER A 77 10.43 2.17 -18.52
C SER A 77 10.60 1.75 -17.06
N ASP A 78 9.95 2.48 -16.13
CA ASP A 78 10.04 2.15 -14.71
C ASP A 78 9.58 0.71 -14.48
N GLU A 79 10.44 -0.11 -13.93
CA GLU A 79 10.08 -1.45 -13.49
C GLU A 79 9.35 -1.39 -12.14
N PRO A 80 8.43 -2.34 -11.88
CA PRO A 80 7.98 -2.55 -10.52
C PRO A 80 9.21 -2.81 -9.64
N PRO A 81 9.20 -2.35 -8.40
CA PRO A 81 10.30 -2.62 -7.49
C PRO A 81 10.56 -4.13 -7.41
N ALA A 82 11.84 -4.52 -7.42
CA ALA A 82 12.24 -5.90 -7.20
C ALA A 82 11.64 -6.39 -5.86
N ASP A 83 11.18 -7.65 -5.85
CA ASP A 83 10.72 -8.28 -4.62
C ASP A 83 11.94 -8.62 -3.74
N THR A 84 12.17 -7.79 -2.73
CA THR A 84 13.34 -7.88 -1.83
C THR A 84 13.00 -8.53 -0.47
N GLY A 85 11.77 -9.05 -0.29
CA GLY A 85 11.27 -9.52 1.00
C GLY A 85 10.73 -8.38 1.88
N TYR A 86 10.39 -8.69 3.13
CA TYR A 86 9.90 -7.69 4.10
C TYR A 86 11.06 -7.12 4.90
N TYR A 87 11.05 -5.82 5.14
CA TYR A 87 12.04 -5.10 5.94
C TYR A 87 11.34 -4.32 7.06
N VAL A 88 12.07 -4.02 8.13
CA VAL A 88 11.54 -3.20 9.23
C VAL A 88 11.04 -1.85 8.67
N PRO A 89 9.77 -1.44 8.95
CA PRO A 89 9.09 -0.34 8.25
C PRO A 89 9.47 1.07 8.70
N PHE A 90 10.76 1.32 8.84
CA PHE A 90 11.30 2.62 9.25
C PHE A 90 12.52 3.00 8.43
N ALA A 91 12.96 4.26 8.52
CA ALA A 91 14.12 4.75 7.78
C ALA A 91 15.38 3.91 8.07
N CYS A 92 16.25 3.82 7.05
CA CYS A 92 17.55 3.16 7.16
C CYS A 92 18.31 3.59 8.44
N GLY A 93 18.77 2.61 9.22
CA GLY A 93 19.49 2.83 10.46
C GLY A 93 18.63 3.24 11.66
N ALA A 94 17.32 3.45 11.49
CA ALA A 94 16.44 3.75 12.62
C ALA A 94 16.39 2.59 13.61
N ARG A 95 16.48 2.92 14.91
CA ARG A 95 16.40 1.94 16.00
C ARG A 95 15.02 1.96 16.61
N MET A 96 14.31 0.82 16.51
CA MET A 96 12.92 0.71 16.94
C MET A 96 12.77 -0.42 17.96
N ARG A 97 12.04 -0.16 19.05
CA ARG A 97 11.68 -1.18 20.02
C ARG A 97 10.48 -1.98 19.50
N VAL A 98 10.58 -3.28 19.46
CA VAL A 98 9.45 -4.18 19.26
C VAL A 98 8.67 -4.24 20.58
N THR A 99 7.46 -3.70 20.61
CA THR A 99 6.62 -3.66 21.82
C THR A 99 5.72 -4.89 21.92
N GLN A 100 5.38 -5.51 20.77
CA GLN A 100 4.68 -6.78 20.72
C GLN A 100 5.12 -7.58 19.48
N SER A 101 5.29 -8.90 19.62
CA SER A 101 5.66 -9.82 18.56
C SER A 101 4.56 -10.85 18.31
N PRO A 102 4.66 -11.75 17.30
CA PRO A 102 3.71 -12.82 17.07
C PRO A 102 3.37 -13.62 18.34
N GLY A 103 2.07 -13.87 18.55
CA GLY A 103 1.57 -14.55 19.74
C GLY A 103 1.58 -13.71 21.01
N GLY A 104 1.84 -12.42 20.92
CA GLY A 104 1.81 -11.49 22.06
C GLY A 104 0.41 -11.40 22.67
N GLY A 105 0.33 -11.62 23.99
CA GLY A 105 -0.91 -11.92 24.71
C GLY A 105 -1.95 -10.80 24.80
N THR A 106 -1.64 -9.57 24.34
CA THR A 106 -2.59 -8.45 24.43
C THR A 106 -3.51 -8.37 23.22
N SER A 107 -2.97 -8.30 22.01
CA SER A 107 -3.76 -8.12 20.77
C SER A 107 -3.29 -9.03 19.63
N HIS A 108 -2.07 -9.60 19.69
CA HIS A 108 -1.54 -10.49 18.65
C HIS A 108 -2.02 -11.91 18.86
N THR A 109 -3.36 -12.08 18.81
CA THR A 109 -4.06 -13.37 18.92
C THR A 109 -5.09 -13.49 17.78
N GLY A 110 -5.56 -14.70 17.52
CA GLY A 110 -6.55 -14.94 16.48
C GLY A 110 -6.08 -14.38 15.13
N ARG A 111 -6.82 -13.45 14.53
CA ARG A 111 -6.52 -12.90 13.21
C ARG A 111 -5.20 -12.13 13.15
N ALA A 112 -4.82 -11.47 14.23
CA ALA A 112 -3.59 -10.66 14.30
C ALA A 112 -2.38 -11.45 14.86
N MET A 113 -2.46 -12.78 14.92
CA MET A 113 -1.48 -13.67 15.54
C MET A 113 -0.03 -13.38 15.14
N TYR A 114 0.21 -13.02 13.88
CA TYR A 114 1.55 -12.86 13.31
C TYR A 114 1.95 -11.39 13.11
N ALA A 115 1.25 -10.46 13.73
CA ALA A 115 1.58 -9.04 13.66
C ALA A 115 2.78 -8.68 14.56
N TYR A 116 3.37 -7.52 14.26
CA TYR A 116 4.40 -6.85 15.07
C TYR A 116 3.95 -5.45 15.42
N ASP A 117 4.14 -5.05 16.68
CA ASP A 117 4.02 -3.68 17.12
C ASP A 117 5.41 -3.07 17.36
N PHE A 118 5.63 -1.88 16.82
CA PHE A 118 6.85 -1.10 17.03
C PHE A 118 6.49 0.19 17.77
N GLY A 119 7.13 0.46 18.90
CA GLY A 119 7.01 1.73 19.58
C GLY A 119 7.52 2.85 18.67
N ALA A 120 6.62 3.75 18.27
CA ALA A 120 6.92 4.86 17.37
C ALA A 120 6.27 6.13 17.92
N ALA A 121 7.07 7.19 18.12
CA ALA A 121 6.51 8.48 18.49
C ALA A 121 5.53 8.98 17.41
N LEU A 122 4.57 9.83 17.80
CA LEU A 122 3.66 10.46 16.83
C LEU A 122 4.45 11.08 15.67
N GLU A 123 3.89 11.02 14.47
CA GLU A 123 4.46 11.57 13.23
C GLU A 123 5.79 10.94 12.76
N THR A 124 6.20 9.81 13.34
CA THR A 124 7.34 9.04 12.80
C THR A 124 7.01 8.57 11.39
N PRO A 125 7.89 8.77 10.39
CA PRO A 125 7.68 8.25 9.04
C PRO A 125 7.59 6.73 9.05
N ILE A 126 6.55 6.19 8.42
CA ILE A 126 6.33 4.76 8.21
C ILE A 126 6.68 4.43 6.77
N HIS A 127 7.54 3.45 6.60
CA HIS A 127 8.06 3.05 5.30
C HIS A 127 7.46 1.71 4.84
N ALA A 128 7.36 1.52 3.53
CA ALA A 128 6.90 0.26 2.95
C ALA A 128 7.87 -0.89 3.31
N MET A 129 7.36 -1.92 3.96
CA MET A 129 8.14 -3.13 4.28
C MET A 129 8.63 -3.84 3.01
N ARG A 130 7.86 -3.75 1.93
CA ARG A 130 8.09 -4.42 0.65
C ARG A 130 7.39 -3.63 -0.45
N GLY A 131 7.90 -3.68 -1.68
CA GLY A 131 7.31 -3.01 -2.83
C GLY A 131 5.96 -3.62 -3.23
N GLY A 132 5.10 -2.79 -3.83
CA GLY A 132 3.78 -3.22 -4.26
C GLY A 132 2.89 -2.07 -4.72
N THR A 133 1.59 -2.29 -4.68
CA THR A 133 0.57 -1.29 -5.01
C THR A 133 -0.29 -1.01 -3.79
N VAL A 134 -0.51 0.25 -3.46
CA VAL A 134 -1.45 0.67 -2.41
C VAL A 134 -2.87 0.32 -2.84
N THR A 135 -3.55 -0.53 -2.09
CA THR A 135 -4.90 -1.00 -2.43
C THR A 135 -5.98 -0.44 -1.53
N TYR A 136 -5.60 0.08 -0.36
CA TYR A 136 -6.52 0.68 0.57
C TYR A 136 -5.84 1.75 1.42
N VAL A 137 -6.54 2.85 1.64
CA VAL A 137 -6.17 3.94 2.57
C VAL A 137 -7.42 4.31 3.34
N PHE A 138 -7.33 4.33 4.66
CA PHE A 138 -8.36 4.87 5.55
C PHE A 138 -7.70 5.82 6.53
N THR A 139 -8.15 7.07 6.55
CA THR A 139 -7.61 8.16 7.38
C THR A 139 -8.72 9.07 7.91
N ASP A 140 -9.94 8.55 8.03
CA ASP A 140 -11.11 9.35 8.40
C ASP A 140 -11.19 9.64 9.92
N THR A 141 -10.43 8.87 10.73
CA THR A 141 -10.32 9.13 12.17
C THR A 141 -9.33 10.26 12.39
N GLY A 142 -9.85 11.47 12.61
CA GLY A 142 -9.07 12.71 12.71
C GLY A 142 -9.15 13.35 14.11
N PRO A 143 -8.43 14.47 14.29
CA PRO A 143 -8.46 15.24 15.55
C PRO A 143 -9.89 15.56 16.00
N GLY A 144 -10.19 15.25 17.26
CA GLY A 144 -11.54 15.43 17.86
C GLY A 144 -12.41 14.17 17.78
N ASP A 145 -12.03 13.15 17.02
CA ASP A 145 -12.68 11.83 17.09
C ASP A 145 -12.26 11.13 18.39
N PRO A 146 -13.20 10.50 19.13
CA PRO A 146 -12.88 9.78 20.38
C PRO A 146 -11.87 8.65 20.22
N CYS A 147 -11.64 8.17 18.98
CA CYS A 147 -10.70 7.10 18.66
C CYS A 147 -9.39 7.61 18.02
N TYR A 148 -9.16 8.93 17.98
CA TYR A 148 -7.96 9.50 17.34
C TYR A 148 -6.68 9.28 18.16
N ASP A 149 -6.74 9.56 19.47
CA ASP A 149 -5.60 9.42 20.38
C ASP A 149 -5.57 8.06 21.10
N GLY A 150 -6.17 7.04 20.46
CA GLY A 150 -6.36 5.71 21.04
C GLY A 150 -7.74 5.54 21.64
N GLY A 151 -8.08 4.31 21.99
CA GLY A 151 -9.38 3.99 22.57
C GLY A 151 -9.54 2.52 22.89
N GLY A 152 -10.71 2.16 23.41
CA GLY A 152 -11.07 0.78 23.72
C GLY A 152 -11.34 -0.07 22.46
N SER A 153 -11.78 -1.30 22.67
CA SER A 153 -12.03 -2.28 21.58
C SER A 153 -13.08 -1.82 20.55
N SER A 154 -14.03 -0.95 20.95
CA SER A 154 -14.99 -0.34 20.03
C SER A 154 -14.34 0.56 18.98
N CYS A 155 -13.15 1.09 19.24
CA CYS A 155 -12.37 1.87 18.28
C CYS A 155 -11.61 1.03 17.26
N GLY A 156 -11.57 -0.29 17.39
CA GLY A 156 -10.83 -1.15 16.48
C GLY A 156 -11.10 -0.92 14.99
N PRO A 157 -12.37 -0.82 14.52
CA PRO A 157 -12.70 -0.54 13.13
C PRO A 157 -12.27 0.85 12.63
N LEU A 158 -11.95 1.76 13.54
CA LEU A 158 -11.61 3.16 13.29
C LEU A 158 -10.09 3.42 13.29
N ALA A 159 -9.28 2.37 13.31
CA ALA A 159 -7.84 2.50 13.13
C ALA A 159 -7.51 2.96 11.71
N ASN A 160 -6.89 4.12 11.57
CA ASN A 160 -6.36 4.57 10.28
C ASN A 160 -5.27 3.60 9.79
N LEU A 161 -5.26 3.31 8.48
CA LEU A 161 -4.32 2.34 7.92
C LEU A 161 -4.05 2.55 6.43
N VAL A 162 -2.92 2.03 6.00
CA VAL A 162 -2.56 1.79 4.59
C VAL A 162 -2.40 0.30 4.36
N ILE A 163 -2.87 -0.22 3.21
CA ILE A 163 -2.63 -1.58 2.76
C ILE A 163 -1.87 -1.53 1.43
N VAL A 164 -0.78 -2.27 1.35
CA VAL A 164 0.02 -2.48 0.13
C VAL A 164 -0.09 -3.93 -0.29
N GLN A 165 -0.52 -4.18 -1.53
CA GLN A 165 -0.55 -5.51 -2.14
C GLN A 165 0.75 -5.76 -2.91
N HIS A 166 1.35 -6.92 -2.68
CA HIS A 166 2.59 -7.35 -3.32
C HIS A 166 2.33 -8.22 -4.56
N ALA A 167 3.34 -8.43 -5.38
CA ALA A 167 3.24 -9.18 -6.65
C ALA A 167 2.81 -10.64 -6.46
N ASP A 168 3.10 -11.24 -5.30
CA ASP A 168 2.70 -12.61 -4.95
C ASP A 168 1.26 -12.73 -4.40
N GLY A 169 0.51 -11.62 -4.36
CA GLY A 169 -0.87 -11.55 -3.85
C GLY A 169 -0.96 -11.38 -2.33
N THR A 170 0.14 -11.42 -1.58
CA THR A 170 0.13 -11.06 -0.16
C THR A 170 -0.12 -9.57 0.03
N THR A 171 -0.54 -9.17 1.21
CA THR A 171 -0.70 -7.75 1.56
C THR A 171 0.00 -7.41 2.86
N ALA A 172 0.58 -6.22 2.93
CA ALA A 172 1.05 -5.64 4.17
C ALA A 172 0.10 -4.54 4.63
N ALA A 173 -0.27 -4.53 5.91
CA ALA A 173 -1.08 -3.46 6.50
C ALA A 173 -0.32 -2.75 7.60
N TYR A 174 -0.44 -1.41 7.60
CA TYR A 174 0.21 -0.47 8.51
C TYR A 174 -0.89 0.30 9.24
N LYS A 175 -1.13 -0.01 10.52
CA LYS A 175 -2.25 0.54 11.29
C LYS A 175 -1.81 1.52 12.35
N HIS A 176 -2.80 2.22 12.92
CA HIS A 176 -2.69 3.26 13.94
C HIS A 176 -1.96 4.51 13.45
N ILE A 177 -2.01 4.79 12.14
CA ILE A 177 -1.39 5.97 11.54
C ILE A 177 -2.23 7.24 11.77
N ASN A 178 -1.57 8.40 11.80
CA ASN A 178 -2.27 9.71 11.81
C ASN A 178 -2.66 10.14 10.40
N SER A 179 -1.76 9.96 9.44
CA SER A 179 -1.97 10.41 8.06
C SER A 179 -1.30 9.50 7.05
N SER A 180 -1.81 9.49 5.83
CA SER A 180 -1.19 8.82 4.68
C SER A 180 -0.48 9.83 3.78
N THR A 181 0.66 9.44 3.21
CA THR A 181 1.37 10.19 2.17
C THR A 181 1.18 9.58 0.78
N VAL A 182 0.39 8.50 0.69
CA VAL A 182 0.13 7.76 -0.54
C VAL A 182 -1.37 7.65 -0.81
N SER A 183 -1.71 7.33 -2.05
CA SER A 183 -3.09 7.15 -2.51
C SER A 183 -3.31 5.74 -3.04
N VAL A 184 -4.57 5.27 -3.03
CA VAL A 184 -4.95 3.98 -3.61
C VAL A 184 -4.53 3.90 -5.07
N GLY A 185 -3.92 2.78 -5.46
CA GLY A 185 -3.36 2.47 -6.78
C GLY A 185 -1.95 2.99 -7.01
N GLN A 186 -1.38 3.75 -6.08
CA GLN A 186 0.01 4.18 -6.17
C GLN A 186 0.94 2.97 -6.05
N ALA A 187 1.89 2.84 -7.01
CA ALA A 187 2.99 1.91 -6.87
C ALA A 187 4.02 2.46 -5.87
N VAL A 188 4.47 1.61 -4.97
CA VAL A 188 5.48 1.95 -3.97
C VAL A 188 6.61 0.94 -4.00
N ARG A 189 7.81 1.42 -3.72
CA ARG A 189 9.01 0.61 -3.52
C ARG A 189 9.17 0.30 -2.04
N GLN A 190 9.88 -0.77 -1.74
CA GLN A 190 10.40 -1.00 -0.40
C GLN A 190 11.16 0.25 0.06
N GLY A 191 10.86 0.73 1.27
CA GLY A 191 11.47 1.94 1.82
C GLY A 191 10.78 3.26 1.46
N ASP A 192 9.82 3.30 0.54
CA ASP A 192 9.04 4.52 0.30
C ASP A 192 8.20 4.89 1.54
N VAL A 193 8.09 6.18 1.83
CA VAL A 193 7.25 6.67 2.95
C VAL A 193 5.78 6.53 2.57
N LEU A 194 5.03 5.80 3.40
CA LEU A 194 3.60 5.54 3.21
C LEU A 194 2.71 6.43 4.07
N ALA A 195 3.18 6.74 5.30
CA ALA A 195 2.32 7.30 6.32
C ALA A 195 3.14 7.97 7.44
N ARG A 196 2.43 8.57 8.38
CA ARG A 196 2.95 9.03 9.67
C ARG A 196 2.30 8.23 10.79
N SER A 197 3.09 7.74 11.74
CA SER A 197 2.60 7.01 12.91
C SER A 197 1.66 7.86 13.76
N GLY A 198 0.74 7.20 14.43
CA GLY A 198 -0.26 7.80 15.31
C GLY A 198 -0.62 6.87 16.46
N SER A 199 -1.85 7.00 16.92
CA SER A 199 -2.46 6.15 17.95
C SER A 199 -3.94 5.87 17.66
N THR A 200 -4.39 6.01 16.42
CA THR A 200 -5.81 5.91 16.05
C THR A 200 -6.37 4.50 16.24
N GLY A 201 -7.64 4.40 16.60
CA GLY A 201 -8.33 3.12 16.76
C GLY A 201 -8.12 2.47 18.14
N TYR A 202 -8.15 1.13 18.19
CA TYR A 202 -7.87 0.38 19.42
C TYR A 202 -6.37 0.38 19.70
N SER A 203 -5.91 1.39 20.42
CA SER A 203 -4.51 1.64 20.73
C SER A 203 -4.37 2.17 22.15
N THR A 204 -3.30 1.78 22.85
CA THR A 204 -2.96 2.24 24.21
C THR A 204 -1.89 3.33 24.22
N GLY A 205 -1.40 3.74 23.05
CA GLY A 205 -0.39 4.78 22.88
C GLY A 205 0.28 4.71 21.51
N PRO A 206 1.09 5.69 21.16
CA PRO A 206 1.70 5.79 19.84
C PRO A 206 2.56 4.58 19.48
N HIS A 207 2.21 3.89 18.41
CA HIS A 207 2.95 2.75 17.86
C HIS A 207 2.56 2.49 16.41
N LEU A 208 3.34 1.69 15.70
CA LEU A 208 2.95 1.10 14.43
C LEU A 208 2.59 -0.36 14.65
N HIS A 209 1.38 -0.76 14.28
CA HIS A 209 1.01 -2.17 14.09
C HIS A 209 1.25 -2.54 12.62
N ALA A 210 2.14 -3.50 12.38
CA ALA A 210 2.51 -3.99 11.05
C ALA A 210 2.18 -5.48 10.92
N GLU A 211 1.49 -5.86 9.85
CA GLU A 211 1.10 -7.24 9.63
C GLU A 211 1.15 -7.63 8.15
N VAL A 212 1.37 -8.92 7.88
CA VAL A 212 1.31 -9.51 6.54
C VAL A 212 0.15 -10.50 6.49
N ARG A 213 -0.58 -10.52 5.36
CA ARG A 213 -1.81 -11.30 5.15
C ARG A 213 -1.75 -12.05 3.83
N ALA A 214 -2.46 -13.18 3.74
CA ALA A 214 -2.61 -13.93 2.49
C ALA A 214 -3.73 -13.34 1.61
N GLY A 215 -3.60 -12.11 1.15
CA GLY A 215 -4.62 -11.40 0.39
C GLY A 215 -5.30 -10.29 1.21
N CYS A 216 -6.62 -10.10 1.03
CA CYS A 216 -7.41 -9.05 1.70
C CYS A 216 -6.98 -7.61 1.36
N PRO A 217 -6.96 -7.23 0.09
CA PRO A 217 -6.37 -5.96 -0.36
C PRO A 217 -7.15 -4.72 0.10
N THR A 218 -8.41 -4.87 0.55
CA THR A 218 -9.29 -3.74 0.91
C THR A 218 -10.01 -3.93 2.25
N THR A 219 -9.61 -4.93 3.04
CA THR A 219 -10.31 -5.30 4.28
C THR A 219 -9.48 -4.94 5.50
N VAL A 220 -10.07 -4.21 6.45
CA VAL A 220 -9.39 -3.80 7.70
C VAL A 220 -9.00 -5.01 8.54
N TYR A 221 -9.88 -6.02 8.62
CA TYR A 221 -9.64 -7.27 9.36
C TYR A 221 -9.42 -8.44 8.42
N CYS A 222 -8.29 -9.10 8.56
CA CYS A 222 -7.92 -10.28 7.80
C CYS A 222 -7.01 -11.17 8.66
N ASP A 223 -6.95 -12.44 8.34
CA ASP A 223 -6.02 -13.35 8.99
C ASP A 223 -4.59 -13.07 8.55
N THR A 224 -3.71 -12.90 9.53
CA THR A 224 -2.28 -12.72 9.30
C THR A 224 -1.60 -14.05 8.98
N ILE A 225 -0.50 -13.99 8.26
CA ILE A 225 0.37 -15.15 7.98
C ILE A 225 1.75 -14.95 8.61
N PRO A 226 2.46 -16.04 8.96
CA PRO A 226 3.83 -15.93 9.42
C PRO A 226 4.72 -15.26 8.38
N PHE A 227 5.56 -14.33 8.83
CA PHE A 227 6.60 -13.72 8.01
C PHE A 227 7.82 -13.36 8.87
N SER A 228 8.92 -13.06 8.22
CA SER A 228 10.14 -12.57 8.85
C SER A 228 10.66 -11.35 8.09
N PHE A 229 11.38 -10.49 8.78
CA PHE A 229 12.07 -9.36 8.17
C PHE A 229 13.42 -9.84 7.62
N SER A 230 13.75 -9.44 6.40
CA SER A 230 15.02 -9.79 5.74
C SER A 230 16.24 -9.19 6.44
N ASP A 231 16.05 -8.07 7.09
CA ASP A 231 17.11 -7.32 7.80
C ASP A 231 17.35 -7.79 9.25
N VAL A 232 16.32 -8.30 9.94
CA VAL A 232 16.42 -8.61 11.37
C VAL A 232 15.81 -9.97 11.76
N GLY A 233 15.29 -10.73 10.80
CA GLY A 233 14.62 -12.02 11.07
C GLY A 233 13.27 -11.85 11.73
N SER A 234 13.03 -12.63 12.81
CA SER A 234 11.79 -12.63 13.59
C SER A 234 12.07 -12.12 15.01
N PRO A 235 12.11 -10.82 15.24
CA PRO A 235 12.48 -10.27 16.54
C PRO A 235 11.41 -10.55 17.60
N SER A 236 11.88 -10.78 18.82
CA SER A 236 10.99 -10.95 19.98
C SER A 236 10.53 -9.59 20.53
N ALA A 237 9.42 -9.59 21.25
CA ALA A 237 9.00 -8.43 22.03
C ALA A 237 10.11 -7.97 22.99
N ASP A 238 10.12 -6.69 23.31
CA ASP A 238 11.09 -6.01 24.17
C ASP A 238 12.52 -5.92 23.62
N THR A 239 12.76 -6.37 22.38
CA THR A 239 14.03 -6.16 21.68
C THR A 239 14.05 -4.82 20.91
N THR A 240 15.26 -4.29 20.69
CA THR A 240 15.48 -3.15 19.80
C THR A 240 16.11 -3.66 18.51
N VAL A 241 15.49 -3.36 17.39
CA VAL A 241 15.98 -3.69 16.05
C VAL A 241 16.47 -2.43 15.34
N THR A 242 17.41 -2.61 14.40
CA THR A 242 17.85 -1.54 13.51
C THR A 242 17.31 -1.80 12.12
N SER A 243 16.58 -0.85 11.56
CA SER A 243 16.04 -0.96 10.22
C SER A 243 17.13 -1.02 9.15
N GLY A 244 17.08 -2.06 8.33
CA GLY A 244 17.88 -2.22 7.13
C GLY A 244 17.18 -1.72 5.86
N THR A 245 16.07 -0.98 5.98
CA THR A 245 15.32 -0.38 4.87
C THR A 245 16.12 0.72 4.19
N CYS A 246 17.27 0.36 3.64
CA CYS A 246 18.16 1.28 2.95
C CYS A 246 17.87 1.28 1.44
N PRO A 247 17.88 2.48 0.76
CA PRO A 247 17.66 2.59 -0.67
C PRO A 247 18.76 1.92 -1.49
#